data_5edf3b48d8e8796b81f2a02873b0638d
#
_entry.id   5edf3b48d8e8796b81f2a02873b0638d
#
_cell.length_a   1.000
_cell.length_b   1.000
_cell.length_c   1.000
_cell.angle_alpha   90.00
_cell.angle_beta   90.00
_cell.angle_gamma   90.00
#
_symmetry.space_group_name_H-M   'P 1'
#
loop_
_entity.id
_entity.type
_entity.pdbx_description
1 polymer ?
#
loop_
_entity_poly.entity_id
_entity_poly.type
_entity_poly.pdbx_seq_one_letter_code
_entity_poly.pdbx_strand_id
1 'polypeptide(L)'
;MEKERLWSCSYVLVCIASFLTSFSFFLLVPTLPFYLVSELGVEQGMVGALLSCYVVAVLCVRPFAGCVADIFPRKKVYIISYMLFALAFVGYLGITSSVAAFVVLRVFHGFAFGALTTTANTLVIDIMPSSRRGEGLGYYGVMNNLAMASGPMTGLFIISSGNYTLLFIVALVTILIGFTMALVVRAPKKEILPLGKAKPVISADRFFLFAGIPACVAMMAIAVPYGITTSYMAVYAEEVGLTINSGLFFTVMALGLIVSRLHSGKMVDRGYITQIISVGMFIALFGVLGETLLHYVAGYSVVAADILYFLSALLMGYGYGTIFPAFNTLFVNLAPNSRRATANATYLTGWDVGIGIGMLLGGLLSAAGFCYCFAFGLLMLLFALLFFTSYVTRHFNKYRLR
;
A
#
# COMPACT_ATOMS: atom_id res chain seq x y z
N MET A 1 12.10 -20.32 30.61
CA MET A 1 11.74 -20.56 29.18
C MET A 1 12.64 -19.68 28.35
N GLU A 2 13.60 -20.24 27.60
CA GLU A 2 14.39 -19.47 26.64
C GLU A 2 13.45 -18.83 25.60
N LYS A 3 13.57 -17.53 25.42
CA LYS A 3 12.82 -16.83 24.37
C LYS A 3 13.31 -17.34 23.02
N GLU A 4 12.44 -18.02 22.26
CA GLU A 4 12.73 -18.47 20.90
C GLU A 4 13.28 -17.30 20.07
N ARG A 5 14.34 -17.53 19.28
CA ARG A 5 15.00 -16.47 18.50
C ARG A 5 14.13 -16.04 17.32
N LEU A 6 13.62 -14.80 17.32
CA LEU A 6 12.91 -14.21 16.20
C LEU A 6 13.85 -13.94 15.01
N TRP A 7 15.05 -13.43 15.29
CA TRP A 7 16.03 -13.00 14.29
C TRP A 7 16.79 -14.19 13.70
N SER A 8 16.07 -15.07 13.00
CA SER A 8 16.68 -16.09 12.16
C SER A 8 17.16 -15.49 10.83
N CYS A 9 18.19 -16.08 10.22
CA CYS A 9 18.67 -15.64 8.90
C CYS A 9 17.52 -15.62 7.87
N SER A 10 16.66 -16.63 7.86
CA SER A 10 15.52 -16.70 6.94
C SER A 10 14.50 -15.58 7.19
N TYR A 11 14.24 -15.21 8.44
CA TYR A 11 13.34 -14.11 8.77
C TYR A 11 13.90 -12.77 8.28
N VAL A 12 15.19 -12.50 8.54
CA VAL A 12 15.87 -11.27 8.08
C VAL A 12 15.83 -11.18 6.54
N LEU A 13 16.16 -12.28 5.86
CA LEU A 13 16.13 -12.34 4.38
C LEU A 13 14.73 -12.06 3.81
N VAL A 14 13.66 -12.60 4.42
CA VAL A 14 12.29 -12.30 3.97
C VAL A 14 11.92 -10.85 4.23
N CYS A 15 12.33 -10.27 5.36
CA CYS A 15 12.11 -8.86 5.66
C CYS A 15 12.80 -7.95 4.63
N ILE A 16 14.07 -8.21 4.30
CA ILE A 16 14.80 -7.43 3.30
C ILE A 16 14.21 -7.66 1.90
N ALA A 17 13.89 -8.89 1.53
CA ALA A 17 13.25 -9.18 0.25
C ALA A 17 11.89 -8.46 0.11
N SER A 18 11.11 -8.39 1.20
CA SER A 18 9.86 -7.63 1.22
C SER A 18 10.07 -6.12 1.07
N PHE A 19 11.09 -5.57 1.74
CA PHE A 19 11.50 -4.17 1.55
C PHE A 19 11.84 -3.89 0.08
N LEU A 20 12.69 -4.72 -0.54
CA LEU A 20 13.12 -4.54 -1.92
C LEU A 20 11.96 -4.68 -2.93
N THR A 21 11.03 -5.62 -2.67
CA THR A 21 9.78 -5.76 -3.46
C THR A 21 8.94 -4.50 -3.38
N SER A 22 8.68 -4.02 -2.17
CA SER A 22 7.86 -2.83 -1.94
C SER A 22 8.54 -1.56 -2.43
N PHE A 23 9.87 -1.46 -2.27
CA PHE A 23 10.66 -0.34 -2.78
C PHE A 23 10.56 -0.23 -4.30
N SER A 24 10.78 -1.33 -5.04
CA SER A 24 10.64 -1.34 -6.50
C SER A 24 9.23 -0.98 -6.95
N PHE A 25 8.21 -1.40 -6.20
CA PHE A 25 6.82 -1.02 -6.46
C PHE A 25 6.58 0.48 -6.22
N PHE A 26 6.91 1.00 -5.03
CA PHE A 26 6.67 2.39 -4.67
C PHE A 26 7.52 3.38 -5.46
N LEU A 27 8.67 2.97 -5.97
CA LEU A 27 9.48 3.74 -6.90
C LEU A 27 8.71 4.08 -8.19
N LEU A 28 7.85 3.16 -8.67
CA LEU A 28 7.06 3.35 -9.87
C LEU A 28 5.78 4.15 -9.65
N VAL A 29 5.18 4.12 -8.45
CA VAL A 29 3.83 4.70 -8.22
C VAL A 29 3.74 6.17 -8.62
N PRO A 30 4.59 7.10 -8.12
CA PRO A 30 4.50 8.51 -8.50
C PRO A 30 5.19 8.84 -9.84
N THR A 31 5.98 7.93 -10.41
CA THR A 31 6.75 8.19 -11.62
C THR A 31 6.02 7.75 -12.90
N LEU A 32 5.14 6.76 -12.81
CA LEU A 32 4.39 6.27 -13.97
C LEU A 32 3.40 7.29 -14.56
N PRO A 33 2.73 8.17 -13.80
CA PRO A 33 1.95 9.25 -14.40
C PRO A 33 2.78 10.12 -15.35
N PHE A 34 3.98 10.52 -14.94
CA PHE A 34 4.92 11.28 -15.80
C PHE A 34 5.29 10.50 -17.04
N TYR A 35 5.67 9.22 -16.89
CA TYR A 35 6.02 8.35 -18.02
C TYR A 35 4.89 8.22 -19.05
N LEU A 36 3.64 8.05 -18.59
CA LEU A 36 2.47 7.94 -19.47
C LEU A 36 2.24 9.20 -20.27
N VAL A 37 2.39 10.37 -19.67
CA VAL A 37 2.18 11.65 -20.34
C VAL A 37 3.35 12.01 -21.25
N SER A 38 4.60 11.94 -20.75
CA SER A 38 5.79 12.41 -21.47
C SER A 38 6.27 11.46 -22.55
N GLU A 39 6.28 10.13 -22.28
CA GLU A 39 6.84 9.14 -23.21
C GLU A 39 5.79 8.47 -24.08
N LEU A 40 4.58 8.22 -23.54
CA LEU A 40 3.51 7.54 -24.28
C LEU A 40 2.46 8.50 -24.84
N GLY A 41 2.56 9.82 -24.56
CA GLY A 41 1.62 10.82 -25.06
C GLY A 41 0.17 10.63 -24.60
N VAL A 42 -0.03 9.99 -23.44
CA VAL A 42 -1.36 9.70 -22.91
C VAL A 42 -1.97 10.98 -22.36
N GLU A 43 -3.23 11.22 -22.70
CA GLU A 43 -4.01 12.31 -22.13
C GLU A 43 -4.15 12.16 -20.61
N GLN A 44 -4.01 13.25 -19.87
CA GLN A 44 -3.96 13.24 -18.41
C GLN A 44 -5.19 12.57 -17.75
N GLY A 45 -6.39 12.77 -18.32
CA GLY A 45 -7.62 12.13 -17.84
C GLY A 45 -7.62 10.60 -17.96
N MET A 46 -6.84 10.03 -18.87
CA MET A 46 -6.73 8.57 -19.06
C MET A 46 -5.68 7.91 -18.15
N VAL A 47 -4.74 8.68 -17.61
CA VAL A 47 -3.64 8.15 -16.77
C VAL A 47 -4.17 7.31 -15.61
N GLY A 48 -5.20 7.79 -14.93
CA GLY A 48 -5.79 7.08 -13.79
C GLY A 48 -6.41 5.74 -14.16
N ALA A 49 -7.09 5.66 -15.32
CA ALA A 49 -7.66 4.41 -15.81
C ALA A 49 -6.57 3.37 -16.11
N LEU A 50 -5.49 3.78 -16.77
CA LEU A 50 -4.36 2.91 -17.09
C LEU A 50 -3.62 2.43 -15.84
N LEU A 51 -3.47 3.28 -14.85
CA LEU A 51 -2.83 2.90 -13.58
C LEU A 51 -3.72 2.00 -12.72
N SER A 52 -5.03 2.21 -12.70
CA SER A 52 -5.97 1.44 -11.88
C SER A 52 -6.14 -0.02 -12.34
N CYS A 53 -5.83 -0.36 -13.60
CA CYS A 53 -5.82 -1.75 -14.10
C CYS A 53 -4.98 -2.68 -13.22
N TYR A 54 -3.89 -2.17 -12.65
CA TYR A 54 -3.04 -2.88 -11.71
C TYR A 54 -3.82 -3.33 -10.47
N VAL A 55 -4.64 -2.44 -9.88
CA VAL A 55 -5.38 -2.73 -8.64
C VAL A 55 -6.42 -3.82 -8.89
N VAL A 56 -7.12 -3.77 -10.03
CA VAL A 56 -8.08 -4.81 -10.42
C VAL A 56 -7.38 -6.17 -10.51
N ALA A 57 -6.21 -6.22 -11.14
CA ALA A 57 -5.43 -7.45 -11.26
C ALA A 57 -5.00 -7.99 -9.89
N VAL A 58 -4.53 -7.14 -8.97
CA VAL A 58 -4.17 -7.51 -7.60
C VAL A 58 -5.37 -8.13 -6.86
N LEU A 59 -6.53 -7.48 -6.93
CA LEU A 59 -7.74 -7.96 -6.27
C LEU A 59 -8.20 -9.31 -6.80
N CYS A 60 -8.14 -9.50 -8.11
CA CYS A 60 -8.50 -10.78 -8.75
C CYS A 60 -7.59 -11.94 -8.33
N VAL A 61 -6.29 -11.71 -8.21
CA VAL A 61 -5.33 -12.79 -7.96
C VAL A 61 -5.23 -13.20 -6.48
N ARG A 62 -5.47 -12.30 -5.52
CA ARG A 62 -5.27 -12.57 -4.09
C ARG A 62 -6.00 -13.81 -3.55
N PRO A 63 -7.28 -14.05 -3.86
CA PRO A 63 -7.97 -15.26 -3.42
C PRO A 63 -7.32 -16.53 -3.95
N PHE A 64 -6.91 -16.52 -5.23
CA PHE A 64 -6.25 -17.66 -5.86
C PHE A 64 -4.86 -17.90 -5.31
N ALA A 65 -4.07 -16.84 -5.10
CA ALA A 65 -2.73 -16.94 -4.54
C ALA A 65 -2.75 -17.54 -3.13
N GLY A 66 -3.73 -17.17 -2.31
CA GLY A 66 -3.96 -17.77 -1.00
C GLY A 66 -4.23 -19.27 -1.07
N CYS A 67 -5.16 -19.68 -1.95
CA CYS A 67 -5.47 -21.10 -2.17
C CYS A 67 -4.24 -21.89 -2.67
N VAL A 68 -3.50 -21.35 -3.64
CA VAL A 68 -2.29 -21.99 -4.18
C VAL A 68 -1.21 -22.13 -3.09
N ALA A 69 -1.01 -21.10 -2.24
CA ALA A 69 -0.08 -21.16 -1.12
C ALA A 69 -0.51 -22.15 -0.02
N ASP A 70 -1.79 -22.50 0.04
CA ASP A 70 -2.29 -23.53 0.96
C ASP A 70 -2.15 -24.95 0.44
N ILE A 71 -2.20 -25.14 -0.88
CA ILE A 71 -2.09 -26.45 -1.55
C ILE A 71 -0.62 -26.84 -1.79
N PHE A 72 0.19 -25.89 -2.26
CA PHE A 72 1.58 -26.14 -2.66
C PHE A 72 2.59 -25.70 -1.60
N PRO A 73 3.87 -26.18 -1.65
CA PRO A 73 4.92 -25.72 -0.78
C PRO A 73 5.11 -24.20 -0.89
N ARG A 74 4.84 -23.45 0.18
CA ARG A 74 4.80 -21.99 0.19
C ARG A 74 6.05 -21.34 -0.36
N LYS A 75 7.24 -21.90 -0.05
CA LYS A 75 8.51 -21.40 -0.62
C LYS A 75 8.53 -21.48 -2.15
N LYS A 76 8.04 -22.56 -2.75
CA LYS A 76 8.00 -22.70 -4.22
C LYS A 76 7.08 -21.66 -4.86
N VAL A 77 5.88 -21.49 -4.28
CA VAL A 77 4.91 -20.49 -4.76
C VAL A 77 5.49 -19.08 -4.62
N TYR A 78 6.13 -18.76 -3.50
CA TYR A 78 6.79 -17.48 -3.27
C TYR A 78 7.89 -17.18 -4.30
N ILE A 79 8.77 -18.16 -4.58
CA ILE A 79 9.85 -18.00 -5.59
C ILE A 79 9.27 -17.79 -6.99
N ILE A 80 8.23 -18.55 -7.38
CA ILE A 80 7.57 -18.40 -8.69
C ILE A 80 6.92 -17.01 -8.78
N SER A 81 6.20 -16.58 -7.76
CA SER A 81 5.58 -15.25 -7.72
C SER A 81 6.62 -14.14 -7.81
N TYR A 82 7.77 -14.32 -7.15
CA TYR A 82 8.89 -13.36 -7.20
C TYR A 82 9.50 -13.29 -8.60
N MET A 83 9.69 -14.43 -9.25
CA MET A 83 10.19 -14.50 -10.62
C MET A 83 9.22 -13.80 -11.60
N LEU A 84 7.91 -14.05 -11.49
CA LEU A 84 6.90 -13.38 -12.31
C LEU A 84 6.93 -11.85 -12.09
N PHE A 85 7.12 -11.43 -10.84
CA PHE A 85 7.23 -10.01 -10.52
C PHE A 85 8.49 -9.38 -11.12
N ALA A 86 9.63 -10.07 -11.05
CA ALA A 86 10.87 -9.62 -11.71
C ALA A 86 10.72 -9.53 -13.23
N LEU A 87 10.00 -10.50 -13.84
CA LEU A 87 9.72 -10.51 -15.28
C LEU A 87 8.87 -9.30 -15.71
N ALA A 88 7.97 -8.80 -14.86
CA ALA A 88 7.23 -7.57 -15.13
C ALA A 88 8.18 -6.36 -15.27
N PHE A 89 9.22 -6.28 -14.46
CA PHE A 89 10.21 -5.19 -14.57
C PHE A 89 11.07 -5.29 -15.81
N VAL A 90 11.39 -6.51 -16.29
CA VAL A 90 12.02 -6.70 -17.63
C VAL A 90 11.08 -6.17 -18.71
N GLY A 91 9.77 -6.41 -18.59
CA GLY A 91 8.78 -5.91 -19.54
C GLY A 91 8.79 -4.38 -19.66
N TYR A 92 8.96 -3.64 -18.55
CA TYR A 92 9.04 -2.17 -18.60
C TYR A 92 10.21 -1.64 -19.41
N LEU A 93 11.33 -2.36 -19.49
CA LEU A 93 12.47 -1.99 -20.33
C LEU A 93 12.21 -2.16 -21.83
N GLY A 94 11.27 -3.05 -22.19
CA GLY A 94 10.90 -3.33 -23.59
C GLY A 94 9.75 -2.47 -24.13
N ILE A 95 9.03 -1.75 -23.25
CA ILE A 95 7.88 -0.93 -23.68
C ILE A 95 8.36 0.47 -23.97
N THR A 96 8.46 0.81 -25.26
CA THR A 96 8.96 2.12 -25.68
C THR A 96 7.90 3.03 -26.29
N SER A 97 6.72 2.52 -26.74
CA SER A 97 5.75 3.38 -27.48
C SER A 97 4.31 2.86 -27.53
N SER A 98 3.95 1.77 -26.86
CA SER A 98 2.61 1.20 -26.96
C SER A 98 1.82 1.25 -25.66
N VAL A 99 0.75 2.05 -25.62
CA VAL A 99 -0.19 2.12 -24.49
C VAL A 99 -0.85 0.76 -24.24
N ALA A 100 -1.21 0.01 -25.28
CA ALA A 100 -1.80 -1.32 -25.13
C ALA A 100 -0.83 -2.31 -24.47
N ALA A 101 0.44 -2.30 -24.88
CA ALA A 101 1.48 -3.12 -24.26
C ALA A 101 1.71 -2.72 -22.77
N PHE A 102 1.66 -1.43 -22.47
CA PHE A 102 1.73 -0.94 -21.08
C PHE A 102 0.57 -1.48 -20.23
N VAL A 103 -0.67 -1.45 -20.73
CA VAL A 103 -1.84 -1.99 -20.00
C VAL A 103 -1.68 -3.48 -19.71
N VAL A 104 -1.31 -4.28 -20.73
CA VAL A 104 -1.05 -5.72 -20.56
C VAL A 104 0.01 -5.96 -19.50
N LEU A 105 1.11 -5.22 -19.57
CA LEU A 105 2.18 -5.32 -18.58
C LEU A 105 1.72 -4.88 -17.18
N ARG A 106 0.90 -3.84 -17.09
CA ARG A 106 0.35 -3.34 -15.82
C ARG A 106 -0.56 -4.36 -15.14
N VAL A 107 -1.40 -5.04 -15.92
CA VAL A 107 -2.24 -6.16 -15.45
C VAL A 107 -1.35 -7.32 -14.99
N PHE A 108 -0.36 -7.72 -15.79
CA PHE A 108 0.58 -8.77 -15.43
C PHE A 108 1.37 -8.44 -14.16
N HIS A 109 1.85 -7.19 -14.04
CA HIS A 109 2.53 -6.68 -12.84
C HIS A 109 1.61 -6.79 -11.61
N GLY A 110 0.33 -6.40 -11.74
CA GLY A 110 -0.66 -6.50 -10.66
C GLY A 110 -0.88 -7.95 -10.21
N PHE A 111 -1.04 -8.88 -11.14
CA PHE A 111 -1.14 -10.31 -10.83
C PHE A 111 0.11 -10.82 -10.09
N ALA A 112 1.29 -10.50 -10.60
CA ALA A 112 2.55 -10.94 -9.99
C ALA A 112 2.75 -10.36 -8.58
N PHE A 113 2.46 -9.07 -8.38
CA PHE A 113 2.56 -8.40 -7.08
C PHE A 113 1.56 -8.94 -6.06
N GLY A 114 0.29 -9.11 -6.46
CA GLY A 114 -0.74 -9.66 -5.58
C GLY A 114 -0.42 -11.08 -5.13
N ALA A 115 0.08 -11.92 -6.03
CA ALA A 115 0.54 -13.28 -5.71
C ALA A 115 1.77 -13.24 -4.79
N LEU A 116 2.76 -12.41 -5.09
CA LEU A 116 4.00 -12.27 -4.32
C LEU A 116 3.73 -11.80 -2.89
N THR A 117 2.97 -10.71 -2.72
CA THR A 117 2.69 -10.15 -1.39
C THR A 117 1.85 -11.08 -0.52
N THR A 118 0.90 -11.80 -1.11
CA THR A 118 0.09 -12.80 -0.40
C THR A 118 0.95 -13.97 0.07
N THR A 119 1.82 -14.49 -0.79
CA THR A 119 2.69 -15.63 -0.46
C THR A 119 3.82 -15.25 0.49
N ALA A 120 4.37 -14.04 0.37
CA ALA A 120 5.37 -13.51 1.31
C ALA A 120 4.81 -13.39 2.73
N ASN A 121 3.59 -12.85 2.88
CA ASN A 121 2.93 -12.75 4.18
C ASN A 121 2.68 -14.12 4.83
N THR A 122 2.27 -15.11 4.05
CA THR A 122 2.08 -16.47 4.59
C THR A 122 3.40 -17.14 4.95
N LEU A 123 4.43 -16.95 4.12
CA LEU A 123 5.75 -17.53 4.35
C LEU A 123 6.43 -16.94 5.60
N VAL A 124 6.37 -15.62 5.79
CA VAL A 124 6.97 -14.98 6.97
C VAL A 124 6.33 -15.45 8.27
N ILE A 125 5.01 -15.69 8.28
CA ILE A 125 4.30 -16.25 9.44
C ILE A 125 4.77 -17.66 9.77
N ASP A 126 5.08 -18.48 8.78
CA ASP A 126 5.60 -19.85 9.00
C ASP A 126 7.04 -19.87 9.54
N ILE A 127 7.84 -18.87 9.17
CA ILE A 127 9.25 -18.78 9.62
C ILE A 127 9.35 -18.27 11.04
N MET A 128 8.38 -17.47 11.50
CA MET A 128 8.39 -16.87 12.84
C MET A 128 7.93 -17.85 13.91
N PRO A 129 8.58 -17.83 15.12
CA PRO A 129 8.08 -18.52 16.28
C PRO A 129 6.65 -18.09 16.63
N SER A 130 5.80 -19.04 17.01
CA SER A 130 4.40 -18.77 17.36
C SER A 130 4.25 -17.79 18.51
N SER A 131 5.18 -17.82 19.47
CA SER A 131 5.25 -16.95 20.65
C SER A 131 5.60 -15.49 20.34
N ARG A 132 6.18 -15.19 19.14
CA ARG A 132 6.67 -13.86 18.78
C ARG A 132 6.11 -13.34 17.45
N ARG A 133 5.01 -13.91 16.97
CA ARG A 133 4.41 -13.52 15.67
C ARG A 133 3.98 -12.07 15.62
N GLY A 134 3.41 -11.53 16.69
CA GLY A 134 3.01 -10.12 16.73
C GLY A 134 4.19 -9.17 16.56
N GLU A 135 5.27 -9.42 17.28
CA GLU A 135 6.50 -8.65 17.20
C GLU A 135 7.14 -8.77 15.80
N GLY A 136 7.21 -9.98 15.25
CA GLY A 136 7.77 -10.22 13.94
C GLY A 136 6.96 -9.58 12.81
N LEU A 137 5.63 -9.63 12.84
CA LEU A 137 4.79 -8.93 11.88
C LEU A 137 4.94 -7.41 11.99
N GLY A 138 5.21 -6.90 13.19
CA GLY A 138 5.53 -5.49 13.40
C GLY A 138 6.79 -5.07 12.63
N TYR A 139 7.91 -5.78 12.79
CA TYR A 139 9.15 -5.50 12.05
C TYR A 139 9.00 -5.70 10.55
N TYR A 140 8.29 -6.75 10.12
CA TYR A 140 7.98 -6.98 8.71
C TYR A 140 7.19 -5.80 8.11
N GLY A 141 6.22 -5.25 8.84
CA GLY A 141 5.47 -4.05 8.44
C GLY A 141 6.33 -2.78 8.37
N VAL A 142 7.35 -2.64 9.26
CA VAL A 142 8.30 -1.52 9.20
C VAL A 142 9.08 -1.52 7.89
N MET A 143 9.47 -2.68 7.36
CA MET A 143 10.16 -2.79 6.07
C MET A 143 9.31 -2.23 4.93
N ASN A 144 8.01 -2.53 4.91
CA ASN A 144 7.09 -1.99 3.91
C ASN A 144 6.96 -0.46 4.00
N ASN A 145 6.94 0.09 5.23
CA ASN A 145 6.86 1.54 5.41
C ASN A 145 8.14 2.28 5.01
N LEU A 146 9.31 1.69 5.28
CA LEU A 146 10.59 2.23 4.81
C LEU A 146 10.64 2.27 3.27
N ALA A 147 10.11 1.23 2.61
CA ALA A 147 10.00 1.19 1.17
C ALA A 147 9.04 2.26 0.63
N MET A 148 7.89 2.43 1.29
CA MET A 148 6.89 3.46 0.96
C MET A 148 7.43 4.89 1.11
N ALA A 149 8.40 5.07 2.00
CA ALA A 149 9.09 6.33 2.21
C ALA A 149 10.19 6.58 1.16
N SER A 150 11.06 5.61 0.96
CA SER A 150 12.28 5.77 0.16
C SER A 150 12.05 5.55 -1.34
N GLY A 151 11.09 4.69 -1.71
CA GLY A 151 10.79 4.38 -3.11
C GLY A 151 10.38 5.61 -3.93
N PRO A 152 9.32 6.33 -3.55
CA PRO A 152 8.85 7.52 -4.26
C PRO A 152 9.92 8.60 -4.39
N MET A 153 10.64 8.89 -3.29
CA MET A 153 11.73 9.86 -3.30
C MET A 153 12.81 9.49 -4.32
N THR A 154 13.26 8.23 -4.29
CA THR A 154 14.29 7.74 -5.21
C THR A 154 13.80 7.76 -6.67
N GLY A 155 12.56 7.34 -6.91
CA GLY A 155 11.97 7.33 -8.24
C GLY A 155 11.88 8.72 -8.85
N LEU A 156 11.35 9.69 -8.11
CA LEU A 156 11.21 11.07 -8.56
C LEU A 156 12.58 11.75 -8.75
N PHE A 157 13.56 11.44 -7.88
CA PHE A 157 14.92 11.93 -8.06
C PHE A 157 15.55 11.39 -9.36
N ILE A 158 15.33 10.12 -9.71
CA ILE A 158 15.86 9.55 -10.96
C ILE A 158 15.21 10.22 -12.18
N ILE A 159 13.88 10.38 -12.21
CA ILE A 159 13.19 10.96 -13.36
C ILE A 159 13.40 12.47 -13.50
N SER A 160 13.87 13.18 -12.47
CA SER A 160 14.23 14.60 -12.59
C SER A 160 15.39 14.82 -13.61
N SER A 161 16.14 13.76 -13.92
CA SER A 161 17.13 13.77 -15.03
C SER A 161 16.55 13.37 -16.39
N GLY A 162 15.24 13.11 -16.49
CA GLY A 162 14.57 12.64 -17.71
C GLY A 162 14.85 11.18 -18.08
N ASN A 163 15.48 10.39 -17.20
CA ASN A 163 15.95 9.05 -17.55
C ASN A 163 15.03 7.93 -16.99
N TYR A 164 13.95 7.63 -17.70
CA TYR A 164 13.04 6.52 -17.34
C TYR A 164 13.69 5.14 -17.48
N THR A 165 14.64 4.97 -18.42
CA THR A 165 15.37 3.71 -18.54
C THR A 165 16.15 3.39 -17.28
N LEU A 166 16.83 4.39 -16.69
CA LEU A 166 17.54 4.23 -15.42
C LEU A 166 16.57 3.86 -14.29
N LEU A 167 15.37 4.48 -14.25
CA LEU A 167 14.32 4.14 -13.28
C LEU A 167 13.98 2.64 -13.33
N PHE A 168 13.69 2.12 -14.52
CA PHE A 168 13.34 0.71 -14.69
C PHE A 168 14.49 -0.25 -14.41
N ILE A 169 15.74 0.14 -14.76
CA ILE A 169 16.94 -0.63 -14.42
C ILE A 169 17.12 -0.70 -12.90
N VAL A 170 17.04 0.41 -12.19
CA VAL A 170 17.16 0.44 -10.71
C VAL A 170 16.09 -0.43 -10.08
N ALA A 171 14.85 -0.33 -10.54
CA ALA A 171 13.76 -1.17 -10.05
C ALA A 171 14.01 -2.66 -10.31
N LEU A 172 14.47 -3.03 -11.51
CA LEU A 172 14.81 -4.40 -11.87
C LEU A 172 15.99 -4.95 -11.05
N VAL A 173 17.06 -4.19 -10.89
CA VAL A 173 18.22 -4.61 -10.09
C VAL A 173 17.80 -4.83 -8.64
N THR A 174 17.00 -3.92 -8.08
CA THR A 174 16.49 -4.04 -6.72
C THR A 174 15.67 -5.32 -6.53
N ILE A 175 14.78 -5.62 -7.48
CA ILE A 175 13.95 -6.81 -7.39
C ILE A 175 14.76 -8.10 -7.60
N LEU A 176 15.78 -8.10 -8.44
CA LEU A 176 16.69 -9.24 -8.64
C LEU A 176 17.51 -9.53 -7.38
N ILE A 177 17.99 -8.50 -6.68
CA ILE A 177 18.64 -8.66 -5.36
C ILE A 177 17.67 -9.31 -4.37
N GLY A 178 16.43 -8.83 -4.28
CA GLY A 178 15.42 -9.44 -3.43
C GLY A 178 15.07 -10.88 -3.83
N PHE A 179 15.05 -11.19 -5.13
CA PHE A 179 14.84 -12.54 -5.64
C PHE A 179 15.96 -13.50 -5.21
N THR A 180 17.23 -13.09 -5.32
CA THR A 180 18.36 -13.92 -4.84
C THR A 180 18.26 -14.20 -3.34
N MET A 181 17.84 -13.21 -2.53
CA MET A 181 17.58 -13.41 -1.11
C MET A 181 16.43 -14.39 -0.88
N ALA A 182 15.34 -14.29 -1.64
CA ALA A 182 14.21 -15.21 -1.56
C ALA A 182 14.60 -16.68 -1.85
N LEU A 183 15.53 -16.92 -2.77
CA LEU A 183 16.06 -18.27 -3.08
C LEU A 183 16.77 -18.91 -1.88
N VAL A 184 17.52 -18.11 -1.11
CA VAL A 184 18.30 -18.58 0.06
C VAL A 184 17.42 -18.84 1.31
N VAL A 185 16.24 -18.23 1.40
CA VAL A 185 15.31 -18.41 2.53
C VAL A 185 15.05 -19.89 2.79
N ARG A 186 15.19 -20.33 4.03
CA ARG A 186 14.82 -21.69 4.47
C ARG A 186 13.44 -21.64 5.12
N ALA A 187 12.47 -22.31 4.53
CA ALA A 187 11.12 -22.45 5.09
C ALA A 187 10.93 -23.80 5.76
N PRO A 188 10.15 -23.89 6.83
CA PRO A 188 9.75 -25.17 7.41
C PRO A 188 9.06 -26.04 6.33
N LYS A 189 9.33 -27.35 6.35
CA LYS A 189 8.60 -28.29 5.51
C LYS A 189 7.15 -28.32 5.99
N LYS A 190 6.22 -27.83 5.20
CA LYS A 190 4.79 -28.01 5.47
C LYS A 190 4.43 -29.44 5.06
N GLU A 191 3.81 -30.20 5.95
CA GLU A 191 3.14 -31.43 5.56
C GLU A 191 2.01 -31.05 4.62
N ILE A 192 2.12 -31.53 3.37
CA ILE A 192 1.08 -31.36 2.36
C ILE A 192 -0.07 -32.26 2.79
N LEU A 193 -1.14 -31.68 3.30
CA LEU A 193 -2.35 -32.47 3.57
C LEU A 193 -2.82 -33.09 2.25
N PRO A 194 -3.04 -34.44 2.21
CA PRO A 194 -3.49 -35.11 0.99
C PRO A 194 -4.77 -34.45 0.49
N LEU A 195 -4.81 -34.14 -0.79
CA LEU A 195 -5.93 -33.49 -1.52
C LEU A 195 -7.32 -34.13 -1.33
N GLY A 196 -7.44 -35.22 -0.58
CA GLY A 196 -8.67 -36.00 -0.42
C GLY A 196 -9.48 -35.77 0.85
N LYS A 197 -8.99 -35.02 1.86
CA LYS A 197 -9.66 -34.95 3.18
C LYS A 197 -10.29 -33.60 3.57
N ALA A 198 -10.10 -32.55 2.82
CA ALA A 198 -10.85 -31.32 3.00
C ALA A 198 -11.36 -30.85 1.63
N LYS A 199 -12.61 -31.15 1.30
CA LYS A 199 -13.30 -30.46 0.21
C LYS A 199 -13.16 -28.96 0.49
N PRO A 200 -12.56 -28.16 -0.40
CA PRO A 200 -12.58 -26.72 -0.27
C PRO A 200 -14.06 -26.29 -0.41
N VAL A 201 -14.76 -26.17 0.71
CA VAL A 201 -16.04 -25.48 0.70
C VAL A 201 -15.70 -24.02 0.41
N ILE A 202 -15.84 -23.63 -0.87
CA ILE A 202 -15.75 -22.24 -1.30
C ILE A 202 -16.98 -21.55 -0.74
N SER A 203 -16.89 -20.98 0.46
CA SER A 203 -17.91 -20.11 1.01
C SER A 203 -17.38 -18.67 1.01
N ALA A 204 -18.24 -17.73 0.64
CA ALA A 204 -17.90 -16.29 0.65
C ALA A 204 -17.35 -15.83 2.01
N ASP A 205 -17.74 -16.50 3.07
CA ASP A 205 -17.32 -16.32 4.45
C ASP A 205 -15.82 -16.58 4.70
N ARG A 206 -15.14 -17.30 3.79
CA ARG A 206 -13.67 -17.50 3.84
C ARG A 206 -12.89 -16.35 3.22
N PHE A 207 -13.53 -15.55 2.36
CA PHE A 207 -12.90 -14.46 1.64
C PHE A 207 -13.12 -13.11 2.32
N PHE A 208 -14.27 -12.93 2.98
CA PHE A 208 -14.63 -11.68 3.64
C PHE A 208 -15.13 -11.88 5.06
N LEU A 209 -14.68 -11.00 5.96
CA LEU A 209 -15.22 -10.90 7.30
C LEU A 209 -16.48 -10.01 7.28
N PHE A 210 -17.67 -10.59 7.27
CA PHE A 210 -18.93 -9.84 7.20
C PHE A 210 -19.09 -8.80 8.32
N ALA A 211 -18.69 -9.14 9.56
CA ALA A 211 -18.67 -8.18 10.66
C ALA A 211 -17.71 -6.99 10.42
N GLY A 212 -16.74 -7.14 9.53
CA GLY A 212 -15.79 -6.10 9.16
C GLY A 212 -16.24 -5.21 7.99
N ILE A 213 -17.37 -5.49 7.31
CA ILE A 213 -17.81 -4.73 6.12
C ILE A 213 -17.92 -3.22 6.40
N PRO A 214 -18.55 -2.74 7.48
CA PRO A 214 -18.61 -1.30 7.74
C PRO A 214 -17.22 -0.66 7.90
N ALA A 215 -16.31 -1.35 8.58
CA ALA A 215 -14.93 -0.90 8.71
C ALA A 215 -14.18 -0.95 7.37
N CYS A 216 -14.47 -1.94 6.51
CA CYS A 216 -13.91 -2.04 5.16
C CYS A 216 -14.33 -0.86 4.27
N VAL A 217 -15.60 -0.46 4.33
CA VAL A 217 -16.11 0.73 3.62
C VAL A 217 -15.43 2.00 4.11
N ALA A 218 -15.27 2.18 5.42
CA ALA A 218 -14.54 3.32 5.98
C ALA A 218 -13.07 3.31 5.52
N MET A 219 -12.41 2.14 5.55
CA MET A 219 -11.02 2.00 5.09
C MET A 219 -10.86 2.31 3.60
N MET A 220 -11.82 1.88 2.78
CA MET A 220 -11.87 2.19 1.36
C MET A 220 -11.93 3.71 1.15
N ALA A 221 -12.81 4.40 1.86
CA ALA A 221 -12.94 5.85 1.75
C ALA A 221 -11.69 6.61 2.24
N ILE A 222 -11.02 6.12 3.30
CA ILE A 222 -9.74 6.64 3.79
C ILE A 222 -8.62 6.44 2.77
N ALA A 223 -8.61 5.32 2.06
CA ALA A 223 -7.56 4.99 1.11
C ALA A 223 -7.65 5.78 -0.21
N VAL A 224 -8.81 6.37 -0.53
CA VAL A 224 -8.99 7.21 -1.74
C VAL A 224 -8.02 8.39 -1.77
N PRO A 225 -8.01 9.32 -0.79
CA PRO A 225 -7.07 10.45 -0.82
C PRO A 225 -5.61 9.99 -0.77
N TYR A 226 -5.31 8.90 -0.07
CA TYR A 226 -3.96 8.34 -0.09
C TYR A 226 -3.53 7.90 -1.50
N GLY A 227 -4.41 7.23 -2.25
CA GLY A 227 -4.18 6.84 -3.65
C GLY A 227 -3.97 8.05 -4.57
N ILE A 228 -4.74 9.12 -4.37
CA ILE A 228 -4.58 10.40 -5.08
C ILE A 228 -3.20 11.00 -4.78
N THR A 229 -2.89 11.22 -3.51
CA THR A 229 -1.63 11.82 -3.08
C THR A 229 -0.42 11.07 -3.59
N THR A 230 -0.40 9.74 -3.42
CA THR A 230 0.76 8.94 -3.85
C THR A 230 0.95 8.90 -5.35
N SER A 231 -0.09 9.07 -6.14
CA SER A 231 -0.02 9.01 -7.61
C SER A 231 0.19 10.36 -8.26
N TYR A 232 -0.42 11.42 -7.73
CA TYR A 232 -0.52 12.70 -8.44
C TYR A 232 0.15 13.87 -7.74
N MET A 233 0.55 13.75 -6.46
CA MET A 233 1.11 14.88 -5.71
C MET A 233 2.38 15.44 -6.34
N ALA A 234 3.22 14.59 -6.93
CA ALA A 234 4.44 15.04 -7.60
C ALA A 234 4.14 15.82 -8.89
N VAL A 235 3.17 15.34 -9.71
CA VAL A 235 2.73 16.02 -10.93
C VAL A 235 2.09 17.36 -10.58
N TYR A 236 1.26 17.37 -9.53
CA TYR A 236 0.59 18.59 -9.07
C TYR A 236 1.58 19.64 -8.57
N ALA A 237 2.62 19.23 -7.85
CA ALA A 237 3.68 20.13 -7.38
C ALA A 237 4.40 20.85 -8.54
N GLU A 238 4.64 20.13 -9.67
CA GLU A 238 5.23 20.72 -10.87
C GLU A 238 4.24 21.66 -11.59
N GLU A 239 2.96 21.27 -11.70
CA GLU A 239 1.93 22.14 -12.33
C GLU A 239 1.76 23.45 -11.57
N VAL A 240 1.79 23.41 -10.25
CA VAL A 240 1.67 24.61 -9.38
C VAL A 240 2.95 25.44 -9.37
N GLY A 241 4.06 24.93 -9.90
CA GLY A 241 5.33 25.63 -10.01
C GLY A 241 6.10 25.74 -8.69
N LEU A 242 6.03 24.71 -7.82
CA LEU A 242 6.83 24.68 -6.61
C LEU A 242 8.33 24.64 -6.92
N THR A 243 9.13 25.29 -6.08
CA THR A 243 10.59 25.40 -6.29
C THR A 243 11.37 24.21 -5.76
N ILE A 244 10.72 23.35 -4.99
CA ILE A 244 11.30 22.22 -4.27
C ILE A 244 11.21 20.94 -5.09
N ASN A 245 12.09 19.99 -4.79
CA ASN A 245 11.98 18.64 -5.35
C ASN A 245 10.74 17.92 -4.82
N SER A 246 9.82 17.58 -5.71
CA SER A 246 8.53 16.93 -5.40
C SER A 246 8.67 15.61 -4.62
N GLY A 247 9.80 14.91 -4.77
CA GLY A 247 10.09 13.67 -4.04
C GLY A 247 10.26 13.85 -2.54
N LEU A 248 10.64 15.04 -2.07
CA LEU A 248 10.80 15.34 -0.64
C LEU A 248 9.49 15.26 0.13
N PHE A 249 8.34 15.42 -0.54
CA PHE A 249 7.02 15.19 0.06
C PHE A 249 6.96 13.83 0.74
N PHE A 250 7.34 12.79 0.04
CA PHE A 250 7.25 11.42 0.55
C PHE A 250 8.24 11.15 1.68
N THR A 251 9.37 11.85 1.69
CA THR A 251 10.33 11.78 2.79
C THR A 251 9.75 12.39 4.06
N VAL A 252 9.14 13.59 3.95
CA VAL A 252 8.51 14.28 5.09
C VAL A 252 7.27 13.49 5.55
N MET A 253 6.48 12.95 4.63
CA MET A 253 5.35 12.06 4.95
C MET A 253 5.82 10.83 5.73
N ALA A 254 6.96 10.25 5.36
CA ALA A 254 7.55 9.12 6.08
C ALA A 254 8.01 9.47 7.49
N LEU A 255 8.56 10.66 7.70
CA LEU A 255 8.88 11.16 9.06
C LEU A 255 7.61 11.23 9.91
N GLY A 256 6.51 11.75 9.36
CA GLY A 256 5.19 11.74 10.02
C GLY A 256 4.72 10.33 10.39
N LEU A 257 4.84 9.37 9.45
CA LEU A 257 4.53 7.95 9.68
C LEU A 257 5.34 7.34 10.84
N ILE A 258 6.64 7.65 10.93
CA ILE A 258 7.52 7.11 11.97
C ILE A 258 7.17 7.73 13.33
N VAL A 259 7.03 9.06 13.38
CA VAL A 259 6.71 9.79 14.63
C VAL A 259 5.37 9.35 15.21
N SER A 260 4.36 9.16 14.36
CA SER A 260 3.03 8.73 14.80
C SER A 260 3.05 7.37 15.50
N ARG A 261 3.92 6.44 15.07
CA ARG A 261 4.02 5.09 15.65
C ARG A 261 4.56 5.06 17.06
N LEU A 262 5.38 6.03 17.44
CA LEU A 262 5.90 6.15 18.80
C LEU A 262 4.77 6.36 19.84
N HIS A 263 3.68 6.98 19.40
CA HIS A 263 2.54 7.32 20.26
C HIS A 263 1.34 6.38 20.06
N SER A 264 0.99 6.09 18.80
CA SER A 264 -0.22 5.34 18.46
C SER A 264 -0.19 3.89 18.97
N GLY A 265 0.96 3.21 18.91
CA GLY A 265 1.08 1.83 19.37
C GLY A 265 0.69 1.64 20.82
N LYS A 266 1.22 2.50 21.72
CA LYS A 266 0.89 2.46 23.15
C LYS A 266 -0.59 2.71 23.44
N MET A 267 -1.23 3.57 22.66
CA MET A 267 -2.66 3.89 22.81
C MET A 267 -3.55 2.75 22.31
N VAL A 268 -3.18 2.11 21.21
CA VAL A 268 -3.85 0.91 20.69
C VAL A 268 -3.80 -0.23 21.71
N ASP A 269 -2.63 -0.47 22.32
CA ASP A 269 -2.44 -1.50 23.35
C ASP A 269 -3.28 -1.23 24.61
N ARG A 270 -3.57 0.04 24.91
CA ARG A 270 -4.47 0.44 25.99
C ARG A 270 -5.96 0.33 25.65
N GLY A 271 -6.30 -0.10 24.42
CA GLY A 271 -7.70 -0.29 23.99
C GLY A 271 -8.36 0.94 23.36
N TYR A 272 -7.65 2.07 23.18
CA TYR A 272 -8.19 3.29 22.55
C TYR A 272 -8.20 3.23 21.01
N ILE A 273 -8.59 2.07 20.44
CA ILE A 273 -8.49 1.78 19.00
C ILE A 273 -9.30 2.77 18.17
N THR A 274 -10.59 2.96 18.50
CA THR A 274 -11.49 3.82 17.72
C THR A 274 -11.15 5.30 17.85
N GLN A 275 -10.74 5.74 19.06
CA GLN A 275 -10.32 7.12 19.30
C GLN A 275 -9.07 7.47 18.49
N ILE A 276 -8.08 6.59 18.48
CA ILE A 276 -6.84 6.77 17.74
C ILE A 276 -7.08 6.84 16.23
N ILE A 277 -7.98 6.00 15.70
CA ILE A 277 -8.38 6.06 14.30
C ILE A 277 -9.04 7.41 13.98
N SER A 278 -9.96 7.87 14.82
CA SER A 278 -10.66 9.15 14.61
C SER A 278 -9.69 10.34 14.66
N VAL A 279 -8.76 10.35 15.61
CA VAL A 279 -7.72 11.39 15.70
C VAL A 279 -6.80 11.36 14.48
N GLY A 280 -6.38 10.17 14.04
CA GLY A 280 -5.56 10.01 12.84
C GLY A 280 -6.25 10.53 11.58
N MET A 281 -7.54 10.23 11.39
CA MET A 281 -8.34 10.76 10.28
C MET A 281 -8.49 12.27 10.35
N PHE A 282 -8.73 12.81 11.55
CA PHE A 282 -8.84 14.25 11.75
C PHE A 282 -7.53 14.98 11.38
N ILE A 283 -6.38 14.45 11.78
CA ILE A 283 -5.08 15.02 11.41
C ILE A 283 -4.84 14.91 9.91
N ALA A 284 -5.11 13.74 9.31
CA ALA A 284 -4.97 13.54 7.87
C ALA A 284 -5.89 14.47 7.07
N LEU A 285 -7.08 14.82 7.59
CA LEU A 285 -8.02 15.74 6.95
C LEU A 285 -7.39 17.12 6.74
N PHE A 286 -6.63 17.64 7.72
CA PHE A 286 -5.88 18.89 7.55
C PHE A 286 -4.75 18.75 6.53
N GLY A 287 -4.11 17.60 6.43
CA GLY A 287 -3.11 17.31 5.40
C GLY A 287 -3.73 17.39 4.00
N VAL A 288 -4.84 16.67 3.76
CA VAL A 288 -5.55 16.69 2.47
C VAL A 288 -6.17 18.06 2.17
N LEU A 289 -6.63 18.78 3.19
CA LEU A 289 -7.09 20.16 3.02
C LEU A 289 -5.94 21.07 2.53
N GLY A 290 -4.74 20.93 3.10
CA GLY A 290 -3.57 21.66 2.63
C GLY A 290 -3.21 21.34 1.18
N GLU A 291 -3.26 20.05 0.78
CA GLU A 291 -3.09 19.62 -0.61
C GLU A 291 -4.13 20.27 -1.54
N THR A 292 -5.40 20.35 -1.11
CA THR A 292 -6.48 20.97 -1.87
C THR A 292 -6.27 22.48 -2.05
N LEU A 293 -5.74 23.16 -1.04
CA LEU A 293 -5.53 24.60 -1.03
C LEU A 293 -4.22 25.01 -1.72
N LEU A 294 -3.35 24.07 -2.06
CA LEU A 294 -2.00 24.33 -2.55
C LEU A 294 -1.99 25.27 -3.78
N HIS A 295 -2.88 25.02 -4.75
CA HIS A 295 -3.02 25.86 -5.95
C HIS A 295 -3.31 27.33 -5.60
N TYR A 296 -4.23 27.55 -4.68
CA TYR A 296 -4.61 28.91 -4.28
C TYR A 296 -3.48 29.62 -3.53
N VAL A 297 -2.80 28.93 -2.64
CA VAL A 297 -1.68 29.48 -1.87
C VAL A 297 -0.51 29.82 -2.78
N ALA A 298 -0.22 28.98 -3.78
CA ALA A 298 0.85 29.23 -4.74
C ALA A 298 0.59 30.46 -5.60
N GLY A 299 -0.66 30.75 -5.91
CA GLY A 299 -1.05 31.99 -6.60
C GLY A 299 -0.72 33.27 -5.81
N TYR A 300 -0.55 33.19 -4.46
CA TYR A 300 -0.14 34.32 -3.63
C TYR A 300 1.37 34.29 -3.33
N SER A 301 1.93 33.13 -3.01
CA SER A 301 3.34 32.99 -2.64
C SER A 301 3.80 31.56 -2.81
N VAL A 302 4.79 31.34 -3.66
CA VAL A 302 5.41 30.03 -3.87
C VAL A 302 6.08 29.54 -2.58
N VAL A 303 6.71 30.41 -1.79
CA VAL A 303 7.32 30.03 -0.52
C VAL A 303 6.28 29.54 0.50
N ALA A 304 5.11 30.19 0.56
CA ALA A 304 4.02 29.74 1.41
C ALA A 304 3.46 28.39 0.93
N ALA A 305 3.41 28.17 -0.37
CA ALA A 305 3.00 26.90 -0.95
C ALA A 305 4.02 25.78 -0.65
N ASP A 306 5.32 26.04 -0.73
CA ASP A 306 6.38 25.10 -0.34
C ASP A 306 6.24 24.68 1.14
N ILE A 307 5.96 25.62 2.03
CA ILE A 307 5.72 25.33 3.46
C ILE A 307 4.45 24.48 3.63
N LEU A 308 3.36 24.86 2.96
CA LEU A 308 2.09 24.13 3.02
C LEU A 308 2.24 22.70 2.49
N TYR A 309 3.01 22.51 1.43
CA TYR A 309 3.33 21.22 0.84
C TYR A 309 3.97 20.26 1.86
N PHE A 310 5.02 20.72 2.55
CA PHE A 310 5.67 19.90 3.58
C PHE A 310 4.81 19.71 4.84
N LEU A 311 4.06 20.72 5.23
CA LEU A 311 3.12 20.59 6.35
C LEU A 311 2.05 19.55 6.05
N SER A 312 1.49 19.57 4.83
CA SER A 312 0.53 18.57 4.36
C SER A 312 1.12 17.16 4.37
N ALA A 313 2.35 16.99 3.87
CA ALA A 313 3.08 15.73 3.91
C ALA A 313 3.23 15.19 5.34
N LEU A 314 3.65 16.05 6.28
CA LEU A 314 3.83 15.67 7.67
C LEU A 314 2.51 15.23 8.32
N LEU A 315 1.44 16.01 8.12
CA LEU A 315 0.11 15.72 8.66
C LEU A 315 -0.49 14.45 8.06
N MET A 316 -0.36 14.25 6.74
CA MET A 316 -0.75 13.01 6.06
C MET A 316 0.02 11.82 6.64
N GLY A 317 1.34 11.93 6.73
CA GLY A 317 2.17 10.87 7.29
C GLY A 317 1.78 10.52 8.72
N TYR A 318 1.62 11.51 9.58
CA TYR A 318 1.22 11.29 10.97
C TYR A 318 -0.18 10.65 11.08
N GLY A 319 -1.16 11.15 10.32
CA GLY A 319 -2.52 10.63 10.30
C GLY A 319 -2.56 9.16 9.85
N TYR A 320 -2.00 8.85 8.68
CA TYR A 320 -2.00 7.48 8.15
C TYR A 320 -1.13 6.52 8.98
N GLY A 321 -0.02 6.99 9.52
CA GLY A 321 0.81 6.18 10.42
C GLY A 321 0.08 5.76 11.70
N THR A 322 -0.89 6.56 12.12
CA THR A 322 -1.78 6.28 13.25
C THR A 322 -2.92 5.33 12.85
N ILE A 323 -3.54 5.59 11.69
CA ILE A 323 -4.72 4.85 11.19
C ILE A 323 -4.39 3.39 10.91
N PHE A 324 -3.33 3.09 10.16
CA PHE A 324 -3.05 1.75 9.65
C PHE A 324 -2.96 0.66 10.72
N PRO A 325 -2.10 0.78 11.76
CA PRO A 325 -1.99 -0.25 12.77
C PRO A 325 -3.26 -0.38 13.60
N ALA A 326 -3.95 0.73 13.86
CA ALA A 326 -5.18 0.74 14.64
C ALA A 326 -6.33 0.06 13.87
N PHE A 327 -6.48 0.30 12.56
CA PHE A 327 -7.45 -0.40 11.72
C PHE A 327 -7.15 -1.90 11.61
N ASN A 328 -5.91 -2.29 11.44
CA ASN A 328 -5.54 -3.71 11.44
C ASN A 328 -5.96 -4.38 12.76
N THR A 329 -5.69 -3.74 13.90
CA THR A 329 -6.12 -4.22 15.22
C THR A 329 -7.64 -4.27 15.34
N LEU A 330 -8.36 -3.29 14.81
CA LEU A 330 -9.83 -3.27 14.78
C LEU A 330 -10.38 -4.51 14.05
N PHE A 331 -9.86 -4.82 12.86
CA PHE A 331 -10.29 -5.99 12.09
C PHE A 331 -9.96 -7.31 12.80
N VAL A 332 -8.77 -7.42 13.41
CA VAL A 332 -8.38 -8.61 14.18
C VAL A 332 -9.29 -8.81 15.39
N ASN A 333 -9.76 -7.74 16.03
CA ASN A 333 -10.65 -7.80 17.19
C ASN A 333 -12.12 -8.13 16.83
N LEU A 334 -12.52 -7.92 15.58
CA LEU A 334 -13.83 -8.35 15.06
C LEU A 334 -13.83 -9.83 14.64
N ALA A 335 -12.66 -10.48 14.56
CA ALA A 335 -12.55 -11.84 14.07
C ALA A 335 -12.19 -12.85 15.17
N PRO A 336 -12.79 -14.07 15.15
CA PRO A 336 -12.32 -15.17 15.97
C PRO A 336 -10.87 -15.54 15.57
N ASN A 337 -10.16 -16.20 16.48
CA ASN A 337 -8.75 -16.57 16.28
C ASN A 337 -8.49 -17.36 14.98
N SER A 338 -9.45 -18.20 14.59
CA SER A 338 -9.41 -19.01 13.38
C SER A 338 -9.58 -18.21 12.07
N ARG A 339 -10.04 -16.95 12.15
CA ARG A 339 -10.38 -16.10 10.98
C ARG A 339 -9.56 -14.81 10.89
N ARG A 340 -8.45 -14.70 11.61
CA ARG A 340 -7.59 -13.51 11.58
C ARG A 340 -7.01 -13.22 10.19
N ALA A 341 -6.70 -14.26 9.41
CA ALA A 341 -6.23 -14.10 8.03
C ALA A 341 -7.32 -13.49 7.14
N THR A 342 -8.58 -13.95 7.28
CA THR A 342 -9.74 -13.37 6.58
C THR A 342 -9.97 -11.91 6.97
N ALA A 343 -9.82 -11.56 8.24
CA ALA A 343 -9.92 -10.19 8.73
C ALA A 343 -8.89 -9.28 8.07
N ASN A 344 -7.63 -9.71 8.04
CA ASN A 344 -6.55 -8.97 7.40
C ASN A 344 -6.76 -8.85 5.87
N ALA A 345 -7.25 -9.92 5.22
CA ALA A 345 -7.58 -9.87 3.80
C ALA A 345 -8.70 -8.86 3.50
N THR A 346 -9.75 -8.80 4.34
CA THR A 346 -10.83 -7.82 4.21
C THR A 346 -10.34 -6.39 4.39
N TYR A 347 -9.45 -6.15 5.37
CA TYR A 347 -8.78 -4.87 5.59
C TYR A 347 -7.98 -4.43 4.35
N LEU A 348 -7.13 -5.32 3.83
CA LEU A 348 -6.29 -5.02 2.66
C LEU A 348 -7.13 -4.83 1.39
N THR A 349 -8.24 -5.53 1.25
CA THR A 349 -9.16 -5.33 0.12
C THR A 349 -9.76 -3.93 0.15
N GLY A 350 -10.23 -3.45 1.30
CA GLY A 350 -10.72 -2.08 1.44
C GLY A 350 -9.65 -1.04 1.09
N TRP A 351 -8.41 -1.28 1.55
CA TRP A 351 -7.26 -0.44 1.24
C TRP A 351 -6.96 -0.37 -0.26
N ASP A 352 -6.81 -1.52 -0.92
CA ASP A 352 -6.47 -1.57 -2.35
C ASP A 352 -7.59 -1.00 -3.23
N VAL A 353 -8.86 -1.32 -2.94
CA VAL A 353 -10.00 -0.76 -3.68
C VAL A 353 -10.04 0.76 -3.56
N GLY A 354 -9.82 1.29 -2.35
CA GLY A 354 -9.79 2.73 -2.13
C GLY A 354 -8.65 3.42 -2.90
N ILE A 355 -7.43 2.85 -2.89
CA ILE A 355 -6.32 3.36 -3.71
C ILE A 355 -6.69 3.33 -5.19
N GLY A 356 -7.27 2.23 -5.69
CA GLY A 356 -7.68 2.11 -7.09
C GLY A 356 -8.72 3.16 -7.50
N ILE A 357 -9.73 3.40 -6.64
CA ILE A 357 -10.71 4.47 -6.85
C ILE A 357 -10.03 5.84 -6.87
N GLY A 358 -9.08 6.08 -5.93
CA GLY A 358 -8.31 7.32 -5.88
C GLY A 358 -7.49 7.55 -7.14
N MET A 359 -6.79 6.53 -7.64
CA MET A 359 -6.03 6.60 -8.88
C MET A 359 -6.95 6.87 -10.09
N LEU A 360 -8.06 6.14 -10.21
CA LEU A 360 -8.98 6.24 -11.33
C LEU A 360 -9.68 7.60 -11.36
N LEU A 361 -10.40 7.94 -10.31
CA LEU A 361 -11.18 9.18 -10.25
C LEU A 361 -10.28 10.40 -10.10
N GLY A 362 -9.13 10.27 -9.43
CA GLY A 362 -8.11 11.31 -9.38
C GLY A 362 -7.60 11.66 -10.76
N GLY A 363 -7.29 10.65 -11.61
CA GLY A 363 -6.87 10.87 -12.98
C GLY A 363 -7.97 11.52 -13.85
N LEU A 364 -9.22 11.10 -13.71
CA LEU A 364 -10.34 11.71 -14.44
C LEU A 364 -10.57 13.19 -14.03
N LEU A 365 -10.51 13.46 -12.73
CA LEU A 365 -10.72 14.81 -12.20
C LEU A 365 -9.53 15.75 -12.46
N SER A 366 -8.31 15.20 -12.57
CA SER A 366 -7.11 16.00 -12.87
C SER A 366 -7.17 16.67 -14.25
N ALA A 367 -7.94 16.11 -15.18
CA ALA A 367 -8.21 16.74 -16.49
C ALA A 367 -8.95 18.08 -16.36
N ALA A 368 -9.76 18.26 -15.29
CA ALA A 368 -10.42 19.54 -14.98
C ALA A 368 -9.57 20.43 -14.06
N GLY A 369 -8.50 19.87 -13.45
CA GLY A 369 -7.57 20.52 -12.53
C GLY A 369 -7.32 19.71 -11.28
N PHE A 370 -6.07 19.66 -10.81
CA PHE A 370 -5.70 18.86 -9.63
C PHE A 370 -6.41 19.31 -8.34
N CYS A 371 -6.77 20.56 -8.22
CA CYS A 371 -7.52 21.05 -7.06
C CYS A 371 -8.85 20.27 -6.88
N TYR A 372 -9.55 19.89 -7.96
CA TYR A 372 -10.77 19.07 -7.90
C TYR A 372 -10.46 17.62 -7.49
N CYS A 373 -9.31 17.10 -7.92
CA CYS A 373 -8.83 15.78 -7.56
C CYS A 373 -8.62 15.67 -6.04
N PHE A 374 -7.88 16.61 -5.44
CA PHE A 374 -7.62 16.63 -4.00
C PHE A 374 -8.87 17.02 -3.19
N ALA A 375 -9.75 17.88 -3.70
CA ALA A 375 -11.04 18.20 -3.10
C ALA A 375 -11.94 16.95 -3.00
N PHE A 376 -11.95 16.11 -4.04
CA PHE A 376 -12.64 14.82 -3.97
C PHE A 376 -12.05 13.92 -2.87
N GLY A 377 -10.71 13.83 -2.77
CA GLY A 377 -10.03 13.13 -1.69
C GLY A 377 -10.43 13.65 -0.30
N LEU A 378 -10.51 14.98 -0.15
CA LEU A 378 -10.95 15.63 1.09
C LEU A 378 -12.39 15.23 1.47
N LEU A 379 -13.33 15.24 0.50
CA LEU A 379 -14.71 14.82 0.71
C LEU A 379 -14.81 13.35 1.11
N MET A 380 -14.03 12.48 0.49
CA MET A 380 -14.00 11.06 0.84
C MET A 380 -13.45 10.81 2.25
N LEU A 381 -12.42 11.56 2.67
CA LEU A 381 -11.88 11.46 4.04
C LEU A 381 -12.85 12.03 5.07
N LEU A 382 -13.53 13.12 4.76
CA LEU A 382 -14.59 13.67 5.61
C LEU A 382 -15.75 12.69 5.77
N PHE A 383 -16.21 12.10 4.67
CA PHE A 383 -17.21 11.03 4.70
C PHE A 383 -16.74 9.87 5.59
N ALA A 384 -15.50 9.42 5.42
CA ALA A 384 -14.93 8.36 6.21
C ALA A 384 -14.92 8.69 7.72
N LEU A 385 -14.52 9.91 8.08
CA LEU A 385 -14.50 10.37 9.49
C LEU A 385 -15.91 10.38 10.09
N LEU A 386 -16.88 10.94 9.38
CA LEU A 386 -18.27 11.01 9.84
C LEU A 386 -18.90 9.60 9.93
N PHE A 387 -18.70 8.76 8.93
CA PHE A 387 -19.20 7.40 8.91
C PHE A 387 -18.55 6.53 10.00
N PHE A 388 -17.22 6.67 10.19
CA PHE A 388 -16.50 5.93 11.21
C PHE A 388 -16.96 6.31 12.63
N THR A 389 -17.05 7.60 12.92
CA THR A 389 -17.44 8.07 14.26
C THR A 389 -18.91 7.80 14.59
N SER A 390 -19.81 7.96 13.63
CA SER A 390 -21.26 7.80 13.84
C SER A 390 -21.70 6.33 13.83
N TYR A 391 -21.17 5.52 12.92
CA TYR A 391 -21.65 4.16 12.69
C TYR A 391 -20.62 3.07 13.04
N VAL A 392 -19.41 3.13 12.46
CA VAL A 392 -18.41 2.05 12.59
C VAL A 392 -17.96 1.86 14.03
N THR A 393 -17.77 2.94 14.77
CA THR A 393 -17.39 2.89 16.20
C THR A 393 -18.46 2.17 17.04
N ARG A 394 -19.74 2.46 16.80
CA ARG A 394 -20.85 1.77 17.50
C ARG A 394 -20.93 0.30 17.11
N HIS A 395 -20.79 0.01 15.82
CA HIS A 395 -20.77 -1.36 15.30
C HIS A 395 -19.62 -2.16 15.90
N PHE A 396 -18.39 -1.60 15.90
CA PHE A 396 -17.23 -2.23 16.50
C PHE A 396 -17.45 -2.54 17.99
N ASN A 397 -17.90 -1.58 18.77
CA ASN A 397 -18.14 -1.77 20.21
C ASN A 397 -19.20 -2.86 20.50
N LYS A 398 -20.16 -3.05 19.57
CA LYS A 398 -21.19 -4.09 19.69
C LYS A 398 -20.68 -5.49 19.35
N TYR A 399 -19.79 -5.60 18.34
CA TYR A 399 -19.38 -6.90 17.75
C TYR A 399 -17.93 -7.29 18.04
N ARG A 400 -17.15 -6.45 18.73
CA ARG A 400 -15.79 -6.80 19.12
C ARG A 400 -15.77 -8.02 20.03
N LEU A 401 -14.82 -8.92 19.77
CA LEU A 401 -14.61 -10.15 20.55
C LEU A 401 -13.58 -9.96 21.66
N ARG A 402 -12.85 -8.84 21.63
CA ARG A 402 -11.77 -8.49 22.57
C ARG A 402 -11.71 -7.00 22.83
#